data_e15c2dc002d2795fcb4db9e391888e0d
#
_entry.id   e15c2dc002d2795fcb4db9e391888e0d
#
_cell.length_a   1.000
_cell.length_b   1.000
_cell.length_c   1.000
_cell.angle_alpha   90.00
_cell.angle_beta   90.00
_cell.angle_gamma   90.00
#
_symmetry.space_group_name_H-M   'P 1'
#
loop_
_entity.id
_entity.type
_entity.pdbx_description
1 polymer ?
#
loop_
_entity_poly.entity_id
_entity_poly.type
_entity_poly.pdbx_seq_one_letter_code
_entity_poly.pdbx_strand_id
1 'polypeptide(L)'
;VQTCALPISHLQVVPPDDVARFRALGATANIQALWAAHEPQMDELTIPFLGPERSAWQYPFGSLLRTGAVLAAGSDWPVSSADPILGIHVAVNRVEPDTDGPVFYADERIDLGSALAAYTSGTAYVNHLDDTGTIAVGNLADLAVLDRDPFDGPAADIWDTHVEQTFVGGARVFAR
;
A
#
# COMPACT_ATOMS: atom_id res chain seq x y z
N VAL A 1 -16.66 9.78 -21.56
CA VAL A 1 -16.41 10.49 -20.28
C VAL A 1 -15.39 9.67 -19.53
N GLN A 2 -14.13 10.11 -19.52
CA GLN A 2 -13.15 9.55 -18.59
C GLN A 2 -13.69 9.84 -17.18
N THR A 3 -14.13 8.80 -16.49
CA THR A 3 -14.39 8.90 -15.06
C THR A 3 -13.04 9.15 -14.42
N CYS A 4 -12.82 10.36 -13.91
CA CYS A 4 -11.64 10.64 -13.11
C CYS A 4 -11.56 9.58 -12.01
N ALA A 5 -10.45 8.82 -11.93
CA ALA A 5 -10.14 8.09 -10.75
C ALA A 5 -10.08 9.13 -9.60
N LEU A 6 -10.95 9.01 -8.60
CA LEU A 6 -10.99 9.91 -7.46
C LEU A 6 -10.21 9.25 -6.32
N PRO A 7 -8.91 9.56 -6.14
CA PRO A 7 -8.15 8.98 -5.04
C PRO A 7 -8.60 9.60 -3.72
N ILE A 8 -8.81 8.75 -2.72
CA ILE A 8 -8.96 9.17 -1.32
C ILE A 8 -7.77 8.58 -0.58
N SER A 9 -6.91 9.46 -0.07
CA SER A 9 -5.63 9.10 0.51
C SER A 9 -5.69 8.89 2.03
N HIS A 10 -4.69 8.21 2.57
CA HIS A 10 -4.50 7.82 3.97
C HIS A 10 -5.52 6.79 4.46
N LEU A 11 -6.81 7.08 4.42
CA LEU A 11 -7.87 6.18 4.88
C LEU A 11 -7.73 5.83 6.37
N GLN A 12 -7.22 6.80 7.16
CA GLN A 12 -6.93 6.56 8.57
C GLN A 12 -8.18 6.16 9.35
N VAL A 13 -9.32 6.79 9.11
CA VAL A 13 -10.58 6.38 9.72
C VAL A 13 -11.66 6.36 8.65
N VAL A 14 -12.16 5.18 8.32
CA VAL A 14 -13.23 4.97 7.34
C VAL A 14 -14.39 4.26 8.02
N PRO A 15 -15.56 4.90 8.17
CA PRO A 15 -16.72 4.23 8.72
C PRO A 15 -17.09 2.98 7.92
N PRO A 16 -17.51 1.88 8.57
CA PRO A 16 -17.85 0.63 7.89
C PRO A 16 -18.87 0.78 6.76
N ASP A 17 -19.85 1.67 6.93
CA ASP A 17 -20.89 1.96 5.92
C ASP A 17 -20.32 2.61 4.66
N ASP A 18 -19.16 3.24 4.74
CA ASP A 18 -18.51 3.90 3.60
C ASP A 18 -17.59 2.98 2.81
N VAL A 19 -17.14 1.85 3.38
CA VAL A 19 -16.19 0.93 2.74
C VAL A 19 -16.71 0.45 1.37
N ALA A 20 -17.95 -0.02 1.29
CA ALA A 20 -18.55 -0.49 0.05
C ALA A 20 -18.79 0.64 -0.99
N ARG A 21 -18.85 1.89 -0.51
CA ARG A 21 -19.10 3.05 -1.38
C ARG A 21 -17.89 3.38 -2.27
N PHE A 22 -16.68 3.02 -1.88
CA PHE A 22 -15.49 3.21 -2.74
C PHE A 22 -15.70 2.56 -4.10
N ARG A 23 -16.08 1.28 -4.12
CA ARG A 23 -16.39 0.59 -5.38
C ARG A 23 -17.58 1.20 -6.10
N ALA A 24 -18.66 1.48 -5.38
CA ALA A 24 -19.91 1.98 -5.97
C ALA A 24 -19.73 3.35 -6.66
N LEU A 25 -18.84 4.18 -6.13
CA LEU A 25 -18.53 5.53 -6.64
C LEU A 25 -17.33 5.54 -7.60
N GLY A 26 -16.64 4.42 -7.78
CA GLY A 26 -15.38 4.36 -8.53
C GLY A 26 -14.23 5.13 -7.87
N ALA A 27 -14.30 5.33 -6.57
CA ALA A 27 -13.21 5.96 -5.82
C ALA A 27 -12.06 4.98 -5.63
N THR A 28 -10.83 5.45 -5.83
CA THR A 28 -9.62 4.67 -5.58
C THR A 28 -9.17 4.88 -4.14
N ALA A 29 -8.97 3.78 -3.42
CA ALA A 29 -8.40 3.79 -2.09
C ALA A 29 -6.87 3.91 -2.19
N ASN A 30 -6.33 5.11 -1.97
CA ASN A 30 -4.89 5.35 -2.01
C ASN A 30 -4.30 5.17 -0.61
N ILE A 31 -3.68 4.01 -0.40
CA ILE A 31 -3.16 3.59 0.91
C ILE A 31 -1.76 4.16 1.15
N GLN A 32 -1.50 4.61 2.38
CA GLN A 32 -0.19 4.95 2.91
C GLN A 32 0.11 3.95 4.04
N ALA A 33 0.52 2.76 3.64
CA ALA A 33 0.50 1.58 4.51
C ALA A 33 1.46 1.67 5.71
N LEU A 34 2.55 2.45 5.62
CA LEU A 34 3.49 2.64 6.74
C LEU A 34 2.81 3.16 8.02
N TRP A 35 1.73 3.92 7.89
CA TRP A 35 0.96 4.43 9.04
C TRP A 35 0.08 3.38 9.71
N ALA A 36 -0.08 2.21 9.12
CA ALA A 36 -1.00 1.17 9.57
C ALA A 36 -0.33 0.15 10.49
N ALA A 37 0.46 0.62 11.43
CA ALA A 37 1.15 -0.16 12.45
C ALA A 37 1.03 0.52 13.82
N HIS A 38 1.40 -0.20 14.88
CA HIS A 38 1.54 0.35 16.21
C HIS A 38 2.80 1.20 16.30
N GLU A 39 2.66 2.45 16.68
CA GLU A 39 3.73 3.40 16.97
C GLU A 39 3.31 4.33 18.13
N PRO A 40 4.22 5.04 18.78
CA PRO A 40 3.86 5.89 19.93
C PRO A 40 2.77 6.92 19.64
N GLN A 41 2.79 7.57 18.46
CA GLN A 41 1.75 8.51 18.09
C GLN A 41 0.39 7.83 17.88
N MET A 42 0.38 6.63 17.32
CA MET A 42 -0.84 5.84 17.15
C MET A 42 -1.41 5.44 18.50
N ASP A 43 -0.60 4.86 19.37
CA ASP A 43 -1.02 4.25 20.61
C ASP A 43 -1.32 5.28 21.72
N GLU A 44 -0.58 6.38 21.78
CA GLU A 44 -0.69 7.38 22.84
C GLU A 44 -1.57 8.56 22.46
N LEU A 45 -1.59 8.95 21.17
CA LEU A 45 -2.25 10.19 20.72
C LEU A 45 -3.44 9.95 19.77
N THR A 46 -3.57 8.79 19.14
CA THR A 46 -4.65 8.51 18.18
C THR A 46 -5.73 7.61 18.79
N ILE A 47 -5.37 6.40 19.16
CA ILE A 47 -6.30 5.37 19.67
C ILE A 47 -7.09 5.86 20.89
N PRO A 48 -6.48 6.49 21.93
CA PRO A 48 -7.21 6.94 23.10
C PRO A 48 -8.29 7.99 22.81
N PHE A 49 -8.08 8.84 21.80
CA PHE A 49 -9.03 9.88 21.42
C PHE A 49 -10.13 9.38 20.47
N LEU A 50 -9.86 8.34 19.70
CA LEU A 50 -10.87 7.70 18.85
C LEU A 50 -11.83 6.85 19.68
N GLY A 51 -11.33 6.21 20.73
CA GLY A 51 -12.03 5.20 21.49
C GLY A 51 -12.12 3.86 20.74
N PRO A 52 -12.54 2.75 21.41
CA PRO A 52 -12.41 1.40 20.88
C PRO A 52 -13.17 1.17 19.57
N GLU A 53 -14.35 1.74 19.43
CA GLU A 53 -15.17 1.55 18.22
C GLU A 53 -14.53 2.19 16.99
N ARG A 54 -14.22 3.48 17.02
CA ARG A 54 -13.65 4.18 15.86
C ARG A 54 -12.21 3.80 15.59
N SER A 55 -11.47 3.35 16.60
CA SER A 55 -10.11 2.84 16.41
C SER A 55 -10.10 1.61 15.50
N ALA A 56 -11.13 0.76 15.58
CA ALA A 56 -11.28 -0.42 14.71
C ALA A 56 -11.59 -0.08 13.25
N TRP A 57 -11.88 1.19 12.94
CA TRP A 57 -12.14 1.66 11.56
C TRP A 57 -10.89 2.16 10.85
N GLN A 58 -9.73 2.02 11.49
CA GLN A 58 -8.48 2.58 10.97
C GLN A 58 -7.86 1.70 9.89
N TYR A 59 -7.47 2.34 8.80
CA TYR A 59 -6.74 1.72 7.68
C TYR A 59 -7.37 0.40 7.21
N PRO A 60 -8.65 0.39 6.79
CA PRO A 60 -9.40 -0.84 6.50
C PRO A 60 -9.07 -1.40 5.11
N PHE A 61 -7.78 -1.65 4.84
CA PHE A 61 -7.29 -2.04 3.51
C PHE A 61 -7.85 -3.38 3.05
N GLY A 62 -7.91 -4.36 3.96
CA GLY A 62 -8.48 -5.67 3.69
C GLY A 62 -9.98 -5.58 3.39
N SER A 63 -10.71 -4.77 4.16
CA SER A 63 -12.15 -4.54 3.94
C SER A 63 -12.42 -3.83 2.60
N LEU A 64 -11.63 -2.82 2.25
CA LEU A 64 -11.72 -2.15 0.95
C LEU A 64 -11.44 -3.10 -0.21
N LEU A 65 -10.39 -3.92 -0.11
CA LEU A 65 -10.05 -4.93 -1.11
C LEU A 65 -11.18 -5.96 -1.27
N ARG A 66 -11.70 -6.50 -0.17
CA ARG A 66 -12.80 -7.49 -0.19
C ARG A 66 -14.08 -6.95 -0.82
N THR A 67 -14.37 -5.66 -0.69
CA THR A 67 -15.53 -5.04 -1.36
C THR A 67 -15.25 -4.68 -2.82
N GLY A 68 -14.04 -4.91 -3.31
CA GLY A 68 -13.63 -4.69 -4.69
C GLY A 68 -13.32 -3.23 -5.02
N ALA A 69 -12.95 -2.43 -4.04
CA ALA A 69 -12.36 -1.12 -4.29
C ALA A 69 -11.01 -1.26 -5.00
N VAL A 70 -10.70 -0.34 -5.90
CA VAL A 70 -9.37 -0.25 -6.49
C VAL A 70 -8.42 0.30 -5.44
N LEU A 71 -7.31 -0.41 -5.19
CA LEU A 71 -6.24 0.08 -4.32
C LEU A 71 -5.13 0.71 -5.17
N ALA A 72 -4.64 1.85 -4.74
CA ALA A 72 -3.36 2.44 -5.12
C ALA A 72 -2.53 2.67 -3.86
N ALA A 73 -1.22 2.80 -3.97
CA ALA A 73 -0.37 3.00 -2.81
C ALA A 73 0.62 4.14 -3.03
N GLY A 74 1.01 4.77 -1.93
CA GLY A 74 2.02 5.80 -1.87
C GLY A 74 2.68 5.84 -0.49
N SER A 75 3.78 6.60 -0.36
CA SER A 75 4.58 6.63 0.85
C SER A 75 4.22 7.79 1.79
N ASP A 76 3.62 8.86 1.28
CA ASP A 76 3.53 10.16 1.98
C ASP A 76 4.91 10.81 2.23
N TRP A 77 5.90 10.49 1.34
CA TRP A 77 7.21 11.13 1.41
C TRP A 77 7.06 12.65 1.19
N PRO A 78 7.78 13.51 1.97
CA PRO A 78 8.87 13.19 2.89
C PRO A 78 8.45 12.99 4.36
N VAL A 79 7.16 12.85 4.65
CA VAL A 79 6.68 12.65 6.03
C VAL A 79 7.01 11.24 6.52
N SER A 80 7.00 10.25 5.62
CA SER A 80 7.46 8.90 5.88
C SER A 80 8.56 8.46 4.90
N SER A 81 9.02 7.21 4.97
CA SER A 81 10.01 6.66 4.05
C SER A 81 9.49 6.63 2.62
N ALA A 82 10.36 6.98 1.64
CA ALA A 82 10.04 6.84 0.22
C ALA A 82 10.09 5.38 -0.27
N ASP A 83 10.65 4.45 0.53
CA ASP A 83 10.83 3.05 0.15
C ASP A 83 9.49 2.30 0.11
N PRO A 84 9.04 1.83 -1.07
CA PRO A 84 7.78 1.12 -1.20
C PRO A 84 7.79 -0.25 -0.53
N ILE A 85 8.97 -0.89 -0.38
CA ILE A 85 9.09 -2.22 0.25
C ILE A 85 8.63 -2.17 1.71
N LEU A 86 8.97 -1.11 2.44
CA LEU A 86 8.53 -0.94 3.82
C LEU A 86 7.00 -0.80 3.90
N GLY A 87 6.40 -0.06 2.97
CA GLY A 87 4.94 0.06 2.90
C GLY A 87 4.26 -1.25 2.52
N ILE A 88 4.83 -2.03 1.60
CA ILE A 88 4.37 -3.37 1.23
C ILE A 88 4.43 -4.30 2.45
N HIS A 89 5.55 -4.27 3.20
CA HIS A 89 5.68 -5.05 4.43
C HIS A 89 4.54 -4.76 5.41
N VAL A 90 4.29 -3.48 5.71
CA VAL A 90 3.22 -3.11 6.66
C VAL A 90 1.83 -3.45 6.11
N ALA A 91 1.57 -3.29 4.83
CA ALA A 91 0.30 -3.69 4.22
C ALA A 91 -0.01 -5.19 4.43
N VAL A 92 1.03 -6.03 4.38
CA VAL A 92 0.93 -7.50 4.51
C VAL A 92 0.95 -7.93 5.98
N ASN A 93 1.83 -7.36 6.80
CA ASN A 93 2.08 -7.83 8.17
C ASN A 93 1.32 -7.03 9.24
N ARG A 94 1.07 -5.74 9.00
CA ARG A 94 0.49 -4.80 9.97
C ARG A 94 1.35 -4.65 11.23
N VAL A 95 2.65 -4.72 11.03
CA VAL A 95 3.70 -4.57 12.04
C VAL A 95 4.77 -3.66 11.45
N GLU A 96 5.44 -2.86 12.27
CA GLU A 96 6.57 -2.05 11.81
C GLU A 96 7.70 -2.93 11.25
N PRO A 97 8.39 -2.48 10.19
CA PRO A 97 9.54 -3.18 9.65
C PRO A 97 10.61 -3.45 10.72
N ASP A 98 11.29 -4.60 10.62
CA ASP A 98 12.36 -5.02 11.54
C ASP A 98 11.94 -5.10 13.02
N THR A 99 10.68 -5.44 13.28
CA THR A 99 10.18 -5.62 14.65
C THR A 99 9.30 -6.86 14.79
N ASP A 100 9.24 -7.40 16.01
CA ASP A 100 8.27 -8.42 16.44
C ASP A 100 7.11 -7.77 17.23
N GLY A 101 6.72 -6.57 16.85
CA GLY A 101 5.69 -5.80 17.51
C GLY A 101 4.28 -6.40 17.39
N PRO A 102 3.31 -5.86 18.12
CA PRO A 102 1.93 -6.29 18.02
C PRO A 102 1.35 -5.99 16.64
N VAL A 103 0.42 -6.84 16.18
CA VAL A 103 -0.24 -6.68 14.89
C VAL A 103 -1.38 -5.67 14.99
N PHE A 104 -1.33 -4.66 14.13
CA PHE A 104 -2.35 -3.61 14.05
C PHE A 104 -3.54 -4.07 13.21
N TYR A 105 -4.67 -4.45 13.84
CA TYR A 105 -5.90 -4.93 13.18
C TYR A 105 -5.64 -5.99 12.09
N ALA A 106 -5.34 -7.21 12.49
CA ALA A 106 -4.93 -8.33 11.63
C ALA A 106 -5.89 -8.64 10.47
N ASP A 107 -7.20 -8.41 10.66
CA ASP A 107 -8.22 -8.66 9.63
C ASP A 107 -8.13 -7.68 8.45
N GLU A 108 -7.37 -6.60 8.62
CA GLU A 108 -7.15 -5.57 7.60
C GLU A 108 -5.84 -5.76 6.81
N ARG A 109 -5.16 -6.90 6.99
CA ARG A 109 -4.04 -7.32 6.12
C ARG A 109 -4.52 -7.52 4.69
N ILE A 110 -3.64 -7.24 3.74
CA ILE A 110 -3.80 -7.64 2.33
C ILE A 110 -2.68 -8.62 1.95
N ASP A 111 -2.91 -9.44 0.93
CA ASP A 111 -1.88 -10.33 0.43
C ASP A 111 -0.77 -9.57 -0.31
N LEU A 112 0.42 -10.21 -0.44
CA LEU A 112 1.59 -9.59 -1.07
C LEU A 112 1.34 -9.21 -2.53
N GLY A 113 0.61 -10.04 -3.28
CA GLY A 113 0.26 -9.74 -4.67
C GLY A 113 -0.59 -8.47 -4.79
N SER A 114 -1.59 -8.32 -3.92
CA SER A 114 -2.43 -7.12 -3.84
C SER A 114 -1.65 -5.89 -3.41
N ALA A 115 -0.71 -6.03 -2.47
CA ALA A 115 0.15 -4.93 -2.03
C ALA A 115 1.08 -4.46 -3.17
N LEU A 116 1.74 -5.38 -3.88
CA LEU A 116 2.57 -5.07 -5.05
C LEU A 116 1.74 -4.41 -6.16
N ALA A 117 0.55 -4.94 -6.46
CA ALA A 117 -0.35 -4.37 -7.44
C ALA A 117 -0.76 -2.93 -7.08
N ALA A 118 -1.00 -2.64 -5.80
CA ALA A 118 -1.33 -1.28 -5.35
C ALA A 118 -0.19 -0.30 -5.62
N TYR A 119 1.08 -0.70 -5.40
CA TYR A 119 2.27 0.12 -5.67
C TYR A 119 2.67 0.19 -7.16
N THR A 120 2.11 -0.63 -8.02
CA THR A 120 2.43 -0.69 -9.46
C THR A 120 1.22 -0.32 -10.31
N SER A 121 0.39 -1.28 -10.70
CA SER A 121 -0.77 -1.06 -11.57
C SER A 121 -1.83 -0.13 -10.95
N GLY A 122 -2.04 -0.21 -9.63
CA GLY A 122 -2.95 0.69 -8.92
C GLY A 122 -2.50 2.14 -8.95
N THR A 123 -1.20 2.37 -8.70
CA THR A 123 -0.61 3.72 -8.78
C THR A 123 -0.60 4.24 -10.22
N ALA A 124 -0.29 3.41 -11.21
CA ALA A 124 -0.39 3.78 -12.62
C ALA A 124 -1.83 4.17 -12.99
N TYR A 125 -2.82 3.37 -12.57
CA TYR A 125 -4.25 3.65 -12.82
C TYR A 125 -4.68 5.01 -12.28
N VAL A 126 -4.36 5.32 -11.02
CA VAL A 126 -4.81 6.57 -10.38
C VAL A 126 -4.14 7.81 -10.97
N ASN A 127 -2.95 7.63 -11.57
CA ASN A 127 -2.20 8.69 -12.24
C ASN A 127 -2.45 8.77 -13.76
N HIS A 128 -3.37 7.93 -14.30
CA HIS A 128 -3.67 7.86 -15.74
C HIS A 128 -2.44 7.53 -16.61
N LEU A 129 -1.58 6.66 -16.13
CA LEU A 129 -0.40 6.16 -16.82
C LEU A 129 -0.74 4.81 -17.45
N ASP A 130 -1.34 4.84 -18.64
CA ASP A 130 -1.93 3.64 -19.26
C ASP A 130 -0.88 2.68 -19.84
N ASP A 131 0.37 3.13 -20.01
CA ASP A 131 1.48 2.38 -20.59
C ASP A 131 2.53 1.95 -19.56
N THR A 132 2.22 2.01 -18.25
CA THR A 132 3.11 1.61 -17.15
C THR A 132 2.39 0.71 -16.14
N GLY A 133 3.07 0.37 -15.03
CA GLY A 133 2.49 -0.34 -13.90
C GLY A 133 2.32 -1.85 -14.09
N THR A 134 2.54 -2.37 -15.29
CA THR A 134 2.53 -3.82 -15.59
C THR A 134 3.63 -4.19 -16.58
N ILE A 135 4.14 -5.42 -16.47
CA ILE A 135 5.09 -5.97 -17.42
C ILE A 135 4.30 -6.59 -18.56
N ALA A 136 4.12 -5.84 -19.65
CA ALA A 136 3.36 -6.28 -20.82
C ALA A 136 4.02 -5.75 -22.11
N VAL A 137 3.80 -6.48 -23.23
CA VAL A 137 4.30 -6.04 -24.53
C VAL A 137 3.60 -4.74 -24.93
N GLY A 138 4.37 -3.71 -25.22
CA GLY A 138 3.89 -2.37 -25.58
C GLY A 138 3.95 -1.36 -24.43
N ASN A 139 4.12 -1.81 -23.20
CA ASN A 139 4.32 -0.90 -22.07
C ASN A 139 5.78 -0.40 -21.98
N LEU A 140 5.94 0.71 -21.30
CA LEU A 140 7.25 1.24 -20.95
C LEU A 140 8.00 0.25 -20.05
N ALA A 141 9.30 0.14 -20.27
CA ALA A 141 10.15 -0.70 -19.44
C ALA A 141 10.57 0.06 -18.16
N ASP A 142 9.58 0.39 -17.34
CA ASP A 142 9.75 0.94 -15.99
C ASP A 142 9.76 -0.25 -15.01
N LEU A 143 10.95 -0.66 -14.58
CA LEU A 143 11.17 -1.92 -13.89
C LEU A 143 12.02 -1.72 -12.65
N ALA A 144 11.70 -2.45 -11.58
CA ALA A 144 12.57 -2.66 -10.44
C ALA A 144 13.02 -4.13 -10.41
N VAL A 145 14.32 -4.35 -10.23
CA VAL A 145 14.89 -5.69 -9.98
C VAL A 145 15.20 -5.79 -8.50
N LEU A 146 14.66 -6.81 -7.87
CA LEU A 146 14.84 -7.05 -6.44
C LEU A 146 15.97 -8.07 -6.21
N ASP A 147 16.61 -7.99 -5.04
CA ASP A 147 17.70 -8.91 -4.64
C ASP A 147 17.21 -10.32 -4.31
N ARG A 148 15.91 -10.47 -4.07
CA ARG A 148 15.25 -11.74 -3.76
C ARG A 148 13.82 -11.78 -4.29
N ASP A 149 13.23 -12.96 -4.37
CA ASP A 149 11.80 -13.13 -4.59
C ASP A 149 11.06 -12.92 -3.25
N PRO A 150 10.26 -11.86 -3.08
CA PRO A 150 9.56 -11.61 -1.82
C PRO A 150 8.43 -12.63 -1.55
N PHE A 151 8.07 -13.48 -2.52
CA PHE A 151 7.13 -14.59 -2.33
C PHE A 151 7.80 -15.86 -1.81
N ASP A 152 9.14 -15.94 -1.88
CA ASP A 152 9.91 -17.10 -1.44
C ASP A 152 10.50 -16.84 -0.05
N GLY A 153 9.66 -17.00 0.99
CA GLY A 153 10.08 -16.81 2.37
C GLY A 153 8.97 -16.35 3.29
N PRO A 154 9.29 -16.13 4.56
CA PRO A 154 8.34 -15.60 5.53
C PRO A 154 7.91 -14.18 5.18
N ALA A 155 6.62 -13.89 5.29
CA ALA A 155 6.12 -12.53 5.07
C ALA A 155 6.78 -11.50 6.02
N ALA A 156 7.23 -11.93 7.19
CA ALA A 156 7.96 -11.09 8.14
C ALA A 156 9.26 -10.51 7.57
N ASP A 157 9.86 -11.15 6.57
CA ASP A 157 11.15 -10.75 5.99
C ASP A 157 10.99 -9.83 4.76
N ILE A 158 9.77 -9.47 4.36
CA ILE A 158 9.52 -8.60 3.19
C ILE A 158 10.31 -7.29 3.29
N TRP A 159 10.40 -6.68 4.48
CA TRP A 159 11.09 -5.40 4.69
C TRP A 159 12.58 -5.42 4.32
N ASP A 160 13.22 -6.59 4.39
CA ASP A 160 14.64 -6.81 4.07
C ASP A 160 14.89 -7.10 2.58
N THR A 161 13.88 -6.92 1.74
CA THR A 161 14.01 -6.97 0.28
C THR A 161 14.56 -5.65 -0.24
N HIS A 162 15.58 -5.70 -1.09
CA HIS A 162 16.21 -4.50 -1.62
C HIS A 162 16.05 -4.38 -3.13
N VAL A 163 15.96 -3.14 -3.61
CA VAL A 163 16.03 -2.87 -5.04
C VAL A 163 17.49 -2.87 -5.49
N GLU A 164 17.84 -3.80 -6.36
CA GLU A 164 19.18 -3.94 -6.96
C GLU A 164 19.36 -3.04 -8.19
N GLN A 165 18.32 -2.90 -9.01
CA GLN A 165 18.35 -2.06 -10.18
C GLN A 165 16.98 -1.42 -10.43
N THR A 166 17.01 -0.20 -10.98
CA THR A 166 15.81 0.49 -11.46
C THR A 166 16.01 0.92 -12.90
N PHE A 167 15.00 0.67 -13.73
CA PHE A 167 14.93 1.10 -15.12
C PHE A 167 13.75 2.04 -15.31
N VAL A 168 13.95 3.09 -16.10
CA VAL A 168 12.91 4.02 -16.53
C VAL A 168 12.98 4.11 -18.06
N GLY A 169 11.90 3.77 -18.74
CA GLY A 169 11.87 3.70 -20.21
C GLY A 169 12.95 2.79 -20.80
N GLY A 170 13.33 1.72 -20.09
CA GLY A 170 14.40 0.80 -20.47
C GLY A 170 15.82 1.27 -20.17
N ALA A 171 16.01 2.52 -19.73
CA ALA A 171 17.32 3.00 -19.29
C ALA A 171 17.53 2.71 -17.81
N ARG A 172 18.65 2.04 -17.47
CA ARG A 172 19.01 1.80 -16.06
C ARG A 172 19.41 3.12 -15.39
N VAL A 173 18.63 3.54 -14.39
CA VAL A 173 18.82 4.78 -13.63
C VAL A 173 19.43 4.57 -12.25
N PHE A 174 19.36 3.33 -11.73
CA PHE A 174 19.94 2.96 -10.45
C PHE A 174 20.52 1.53 -10.51
N ALA A 175 21.62 1.31 -9.80
CA ALA A 175 22.18 0.00 -9.45
C ALA A 175 22.85 0.10 -8.07
N ARG A 176 22.58 -0.87 -7.20
CA ARG A 176 23.18 -1.05 -5.89
C ARG A 176 24.56 -1.72 -6.02
#